data_a2638346fe6c4e6c9b3b2b846e580287
#
_entry.id   a2638346fe6c4e6c9b3b2b846e580287
#
_cell.length_a   1.000
_cell.length_b   1.000
_cell.length_c   1.000
_cell.angle_alpha   90.00
_cell.angle_beta   90.00
_cell.angle_gamma   90.00
#
_symmetry.space_group_name_H-M   'P 1'
#
loop_
_entity.id
_entity.type
_entity.pdbx_description
1 polymer ?
#
loop_
_entity_poly.entity_id
_entity_poly.type
_entity_poly.pdbx_seq_one_letter_code
_entity_poly.pdbx_strand_id
1 'polypeptide(L)'
;IYHAEGLAEGRQLAFVFHGTGGTETQFVPLMRELQPGAAIIAPRGDVNEDGALRFFRRLGMGRYDMADLATRTEAMAAFVEAHVAAAKPAEVIGLGYSNGANILASLIFARPKLFTKAVLMHPYIPWTPAPEAVTTEILITAGERDPICPPQATRDLDNWFRAQGTPVETVWEPGGHEISRGEISAIAQFLR
;
A
#
# COMPACT_ATOMS: atom_id res chain seq x y z
N ILE A 1 6.32 -12.80 -10.37
CA ILE A 1 6.59 -11.78 -11.42
C ILE A 1 6.61 -10.42 -10.74
N TYR A 2 7.53 -9.56 -11.13
CA TYR A 2 7.62 -8.17 -10.69
C TYR A 2 8.37 -7.33 -11.72
N HIS A 3 8.13 -6.00 -11.71
CA HIS A 3 8.94 -5.01 -12.39
C HIS A 3 9.99 -4.45 -11.43
N ALA A 4 11.21 -4.20 -11.90
CA ALA A 4 12.24 -3.52 -11.14
C ALA A 4 13.07 -2.60 -12.02
N GLU A 5 13.37 -1.41 -11.51
CA GLU A 5 14.21 -0.44 -12.21
C GLU A 5 15.01 0.43 -11.22
N GLY A 6 16.12 0.98 -11.69
CA GLY A 6 16.94 1.93 -10.95
C GLY A 6 17.65 1.37 -9.72
N LEU A 7 17.74 0.05 -9.58
CA LEU A 7 18.33 -0.60 -8.41
C LEU A 7 19.80 -0.20 -8.26
N ALA A 8 20.11 0.43 -7.12
CA ALA A 8 21.46 0.78 -6.70
C ALA A 8 21.48 0.87 -5.18
N GLU A 9 22.61 0.52 -4.57
CA GLU A 9 22.82 0.58 -3.12
C GLU A 9 22.68 2.03 -2.61
N GLY A 10 22.04 2.21 -1.46
CA GLY A 10 21.86 3.50 -0.77
C GLY A 10 20.81 4.44 -1.35
N ARG A 11 20.15 4.10 -2.46
CA ARG A 11 19.03 4.90 -2.99
C ARG A 11 17.75 4.71 -2.17
N GLN A 12 16.79 5.63 -2.33
CA GLN A 12 15.42 5.37 -1.91
C GLN A 12 14.87 4.16 -2.68
N LEU A 13 14.12 3.30 -2.00
CA LEU A 13 13.51 2.11 -2.59
C LEU A 13 12.00 2.18 -2.44
N ALA A 14 11.30 2.26 -3.55
CA ALA A 14 9.85 2.32 -3.60
C ALA A 14 9.24 0.98 -4.02
N PHE A 15 8.35 0.44 -3.20
CA PHE A 15 7.51 -0.71 -3.51
C PHE A 15 6.12 -0.24 -3.92
N VAL A 16 5.63 -0.71 -5.08
CA VAL A 16 4.40 -0.20 -5.69
C VAL A 16 3.42 -1.33 -5.94
N PHE A 17 2.24 -1.26 -5.34
CA PHE A 17 1.25 -2.33 -5.34
C PHE A 17 -0.01 -1.92 -6.11
N HIS A 18 -0.31 -2.65 -7.19
CA HIS A 18 -1.46 -2.38 -8.07
C HIS A 18 -2.82 -2.67 -7.42
N GLY A 19 -3.88 -2.10 -7.96
CA GLY A 19 -5.26 -2.44 -7.59
C GLY A 19 -5.74 -3.74 -8.25
N THR A 20 -6.93 -4.20 -7.88
CA THR A 20 -7.58 -5.36 -8.52
C THR A 20 -7.66 -5.18 -10.03
N GLY A 21 -7.23 -6.18 -10.80
CA GLY A 21 -7.21 -6.15 -12.27
C GLY A 21 -6.04 -5.37 -12.87
N GLY A 22 -5.23 -4.67 -12.05
CA GLY A 22 -4.00 -4.03 -12.49
C GLY A 22 -2.85 -5.02 -12.68
N THR A 23 -1.71 -4.51 -13.07
CA THR A 23 -0.46 -5.26 -13.21
C THR A 23 0.67 -4.53 -12.48
N GLU A 24 1.84 -5.16 -12.41
CA GLU A 24 3.06 -4.58 -11.81
C GLU A 24 3.45 -3.22 -12.42
N THR A 25 2.97 -2.88 -13.60
CA THR A 25 3.32 -1.60 -14.24
C THR A 25 2.33 -0.46 -13.97
N GLN A 26 1.21 -0.73 -13.28
CA GLN A 26 0.10 0.23 -13.13
C GLN A 26 0.56 1.60 -12.58
N PHE A 27 1.36 1.61 -11.51
CA PHE A 27 1.78 2.83 -10.84
C PHE A 27 3.28 3.15 -11.00
N VAL A 28 4.02 2.39 -11.80
CA VAL A 28 5.44 2.67 -12.07
C VAL A 28 5.63 4.07 -12.69
N PRO A 29 4.83 4.50 -13.70
CA PRO A 29 4.95 5.86 -14.24
C PRO A 29 4.69 6.95 -13.19
N LEU A 30 3.66 6.77 -12.35
CA LEU A 30 3.35 7.70 -11.28
C LEU A 30 4.49 7.80 -10.26
N MET A 31 5.01 6.66 -9.79
CA MET A 31 6.09 6.66 -8.81
C MET A 31 7.37 7.28 -9.38
N ARG A 32 7.67 7.06 -10.65
CA ARG A 32 8.80 7.69 -11.35
C ARG A 32 8.68 9.21 -11.41
N GLU A 33 7.46 9.71 -11.56
CA GLU A 33 7.17 11.16 -11.54
C GLU A 33 7.28 11.73 -10.13
N LEU A 34 6.71 11.04 -9.15
CA LEU A 34 6.70 11.47 -7.74
C LEU A 34 8.09 11.41 -7.09
N GLN A 35 8.90 10.40 -7.43
CA GLN A 35 10.22 10.13 -6.87
C GLN A 35 11.25 9.78 -7.96
N PRO A 36 11.70 10.75 -8.77
CA PRO A 36 12.57 10.48 -9.93
C PRO A 36 13.91 9.83 -9.59
N GLY A 37 14.35 9.95 -8.33
CA GLY A 37 15.60 9.37 -7.82
C GLY A 37 15.47 7.97 -7.23
N ALA A 38 14.25 7.49 -6.97
CA ALA A 38 14.04 6.21 -6.31
C ALA A 38 14.25 5.02 -7.25
N ALA A 39 14.74 3.91 -6.68
CA ALA A 39 14.59 2.60 -7.29
C ALA A 39 13.14 2.13 -7.10
N ILE A 40 12.57 1.48 -8.10
CA ILE A 40 11.16 1.05 -8.05
C ILE A 40 11.12 -0.48 -8.18
N ILE A 41 10.39 -1.11 -7.26
CA ILE A 41 10.04 -2.52 -7.32
C ILE A 41 8.52 -2.63 -7.24
N ALA A 42 7.91 -3.23 -8.24
CA ALA A 42 6.48 -3.38 -8.33
C ALA A 42 6.10 -4.86 -8.53
N PRO A 43 5.69 -5.57 -7.47
CA PRO A 43 5.24 -6.94 -7.58
C PRO A 43 3.89 -7.05 -8.28
N ARG A 44 3.69 -8.17 -8.98
CA ARG A 44 2.39 -8.56 -9.54
C ARG A 44 1.67 -9.46 -8.54
N GLY A 45 0.41 -9.16 -8.24
CA GLY A 45 -0.46 -10.08 -7.54
C GLY A 45 -0.65 -11.37 -8.35
N ASP A 46 -0.57 -12.52 -7.70
CA ASP A 46 -0.58 -13.84 -8.33
C ASP A 46 -1.91 -14.61 -8.12
N VAL A 47 -2.87 -13.99 -7.45
CA VAL A 47 -4.24 -14.50 -7.37
C VAL A 47 -5.02 -14.00 -8.59
N ASN A 48 -5.60 -14.95 -9.34
CA ASN A 48 -6.46 -14.64 -10.48
C ASN A 48 -7.92 -14.85 -10.08
N GLU A 49 -8.69 -13.76 -10.08
CA GLU A 49 -10.14 -13.77 -9.85
C GLU A 49 -10.83 -13.41 -11.17
N ASP A 50 -11.24 -14.44 -11.92
CA ASP A 50 -11.91 -14.29 -13.22
C ASP A 50 -11.18 -13.35 -14.21
N GLY A 51 -9.86 -13.48 -14.29
CA GLY A 51 -9.00 -12.64 -15.13
C GLY A 51 -8.44 -11.39 -14.43
N ALA A 52 -8.99 -10.99 -13.29
CA ALA A 52 -8.49 -9.87 -12.52
C ALA A 52 -7.40 -10.31 -11.52
N LEU A 53 -6.21 -9.72 -11.63
CA LEU A 53 -5.10 -10.02 -10.71
C LEU A 53 -5.29 -9.33 -9.37
N ARG A 54 -4.94 -10.06 -8.28
CA ARG A 54 -5.02 -9.59 -6.90
C ARG A 54 -3.82 -10.11 -6.09
N PHE A 55 -3.54 -9.47 -4.96
CA PHE A 55 -2.49 -9.92 -4.04
C PHE A 55 -2.96 -11.03 -3.09
N PHE A 56 -4.26 -11.12 -2.83
CA PHE A 56 -4.84 -12.14 -1.96
C PHE A 56 -6.30 -12.42 -2.35
N ARG A 57 -6.82 -13.58 -1.93
CA ARG A 57 -8.19 -14.02 -2.22
C ARG A 57 -9.21 -13.29 -1.35
N ARG A 58 -10.42 -13.13 -1.90
CA ARG A 58 -11.61 -12.71 -1.15
C ARG A 58 -12.71 -13.78 -1.27
N LEU A 59 -13.56 -13.83 -0.26
CA LEU A 59 -14.73 -14.71 -0.21
C LEU A 59 -15.99 -14.00 -0.68
N GLY A 60 -15.89 -12.74 -1.06
CA GLY A 60 -16.96 -11.87 -1.54
C GLY A 60 -16.58 -10.39 -1.33
N MET A 61 -17.47 -9.48 -1.72
CA MET A 61 -17.25 -8.05 -1.52
C MET A 61 -17.05 -7.75 -0.04
N GLY A 62 -15.94 -7.10 0.32
CA GLY A 62 -15.59 -6.76 1.71
C GLY A 62 -15.28 -7.95 2.63
N ARG A 63 -15.20 -9.16 2.12
CA ARG A 63 -14.90 -10.36 2.91
C ARG A 63 -13.64 -11.04 2.38
N TYR A 64 -12.55 -10.96 3.13
CA TYR A 64 -11.26 -11.52 2.75
C TYR A 64 -11.11 -12.96 3.23
N ASP A 65 -10.39 -13.78 2.45
CA ASP A 65 -9.84 -15.05 2.91
C ASP A 65 -8.63 -14.72 3.81
N MET A 66 -8.88 -14.66 5.12
CA MET A 66 -7.87 -14.20 6.09
C MET A 66 -6.68 -15.17 6.17
N ALA A 67 -6.87 -16.46 5.89
CA ALA A 67 -5.78 -17.43 5.88
C ALA A 67 -4.89 -17.22 4.65
N ASP A 68 -5.49 -16.97 3.48
CA ASP A 68 -4.74 -16.62 2.27
C ASP A 68 -4.04 -15.26 2.44
N LEU A 69 -4.74 -14.25 2.98
CA LEU A 69 -4.13 -12.94 3.26
C LEU A 69 -2.91 -13.08 4.17
N ALA A 70 -2.99 -13.83 5.25
CA ALA A 70 -1.85 -14.05 6.14
C ALA A 70 -0.67 -14.72 5.41
N THR A 71 -0.93 -15.77 4.64
CA THR A 71 0.10 -16.47 3.85
C THR A 71 0.75 -15.53 2.82
N ARG A 72 -0.06 -14.73 2.11
CA ARG A 72 0.42 -13.76 1.11
C ARG A 72 1.19 -12.61 1.74
N THR A 73 0.76 -12.15 2.92
CA THR A 73 1.47 -11.11 3.67
C THR A 73 2.86 -11.58 4.07
N GLU A 74 3.02 -12.79 4.59
CA GLU A 74 4.34 -13.33 4.95
C GLU A 74 5.25 -13.52 3.73
N ALA A 75 4.72 -14.06 2.63
CA ALA A 75 5.49 -14.21 1.39
C ALA A 75 5.94 -12.86 0.81
N MET A 76 5.05 -11.85 0.85
CA MET A 76 5.36 -10.52 0.37
C MET A 76 6.32 -9.78 1.32
N ALA A 77 6.21 -9.98 2.64
CA ALA A 77 7.17 -9.45 3.61
C ALA A 77 8.57 -9.99 3.34
N ALA A 78 8.71 -11.29 3.16
CA ALA A 78 10.00 -11.90 2.82
C ALA A 78 10.57 -11.36 1.49
N PHE A 79 9.71 -11.13 0.49
CA PHE A 79 10.11 -10.50 -0.79
C PHE A 79 10.63 -9.08 -0.58
N VAL A 80 9.91 -8.23 0.16
CA VAL A 80 10.31 -6.85 0.45
C VAL A 80 11.61 -6.84 1.27
N GLU A 81 11.69 -7.63 2.34
CA GLU A 81 12.86 -7.73 3.21
C GLU A 81 14.12 -8.14 2.44
N ALA A 82 14.03 -9.10 1.51
CA ALA A 82 15.14 -9.52 0.68
C ALA A 82 15.69 -8.38 -0.20
N HIS A 83 14.80 -7.58 -0.80
CA HIS A 83 15.21 -6.44 -1.62
C HIS A 83 15.78 -5.29 -0.78
N VAL A 84 15.21 -5.03 0.39
CA VAL A 84 15.74 -4.04 1.34
C VAL A 84 17.14 -4.45 1.82
N ALA A 85 17.33 -5.71 2.17
CA ALA A 85 18.64 -6.23 2.59
C ALA A 85 19.71 -6.14 1.49
N ALA A 86 19.32 -6.37 0.23
CA ALA A 86 20.22 -6.28 -0.92
C ALA A 86 20.57 -4.83 -1.29
N ALA A 87 19.58 -3.93 -1.30
CA ALA A 87 19.75 -2.54 -1.72
C ALA A 87 20.27 -1.61 -0.60
N LYS A 88 20.07 -1.99 0.67
CA LYS A 88 20.39 -1.17 1.87
C LYS A 88 19.97 0.30 1.67
N PRO A 89 18.69 0.54 1.40
CA PRO A 89 18.21 1.87 1.02
C PRO A 89 18.25 2.84 2.21
N ALA A 90 18.41 4.13 1.91
CA ALA A 90 18.29 5.19 2.92
C ALA A 90 16.82 5.35 3.40
N GLU A 91 15.87 5.04 2.53
CA GLU A 91 14.43 5.14 2.81
C GLU A 91 13.67 4.06 2.03
N VAL A 92 12.66 3.47 2.67
CA VAL A 92 11.76 2.47 2.06
C VAL A 92 10.36 3.05 1.98
N ILE A 93 9.86 3.24 0.76
CA ILE A 93 8.55 3.81 0.48
C ILE A 93 7.60 2.70 0.00
N GLY A 94 6.40 2.65 0.54
CA GLY A 94 5.30 1.84 0.04
C GLY A 94 4.22 2.71 -0.61
N LEU A 95 3.72 2.32 -1.78
CA LEU A 95 2.55 2.93 -2.40
C LEU A 95 1.61 1.83 -2.89
N GLY A 96 0.37 1.86 -2.45
CA GLY A 96 -0.62 0.86 -2.85
C GLY A 96 -2.00 1.46 -3.07
N TYR A 97 -2.77 0.86 -3.99
CA TYR A 97 -4.13 1.26 -4.31
C TYR A 97 -5.10 0.10 -4.13
N SER A 98 -6.22 0.35 -3.41
CA SER A 98 -7.30 -0.62 -3.24
C SER A 98 -6.75 -1.96 -2.70
N ASN A 99 -6.84 -3.06 -3.44
CA ASN A 99 -6.23 -4.35 -3.06
C ASN A 99 -4.72 -4.24 -2.76
N GLY A 100 -3.99 -3.41 -3.51
CA GLY A 100 -2.58 -3.09 -3.26
C GLY A 100 -2.36 -2.31 -1.96
N ALA A 101 -3.26 -1.39 -1.61
CA ALA A 101 -3.22 -0.70 -0.32
C ALA A 101 -3.49 -1.66 0.84
N ASN A 102 -4.36 -2.64 0.62
CA ASN A 102 -4.73 -3.62 1.66
C ASN A 102 -3.57 -4.59 1.97
N ILE A 103 -2.86 -5.09 0.95
CA ILE A 103 -1.67 -5.92 1.19
C ILE A 103 -0.54 -5.09 1.81
N LEU A 104 -0.34 -3.84 1.38
CA LEU A 104 0.64 -2.93 1.98
C LEU A 104 0.33 -2.64 3.46
N ALA A 105 -0.93 -2.37 3.80
CA ALA A 105 -1.36 -2.23 5.19
C ALA A 105 -1.08 -3.50 6.01
N SER A 106 -1.37 -4.68 5.44
CA SER A 106 -1.09 -5.97 6.08
C SER A 106 0.41 -6.19 6.32
N LEU A 107 1.27 -5.73 5.39
CA LEU A 107 2.73 -5.73 5.58
C LEU A 107 3.15 -4.83 6.73
N ILE A 108 2.57 -3.63 6.84
CA ILE A 108 2.85 -2.68 7.92
C ILE A 108 2.43 -3.26 9.28
N PHE A 109 1.29 -3.95 9.36
CA PHE A 109 0.87 -4.61 10.60
C PHE A 109 1.79 -5.77 10.98
N ALA A 110 2.26 -6.56 10.00
CA ALA A 110 3.16 -7.70 10.23
C ALA A 110 4.62 -7.27 10.47
N ARG A 111 5.05 -6.15 9.91
CA ARG A 111 6.42 -5.61 9.94
C ARG A 111 6.39 -4.10 10.15
N PRO A 112 6.10 -3.62 11.38
CA PRO A 112 5.79 -2.21 11.65
C PRO A 112 6.96 -1.23 11.46
N LYS A 113 8.15 -1.74 11.13
CA LYS A 113 9.38 -0.96 10.89
C LYS A 113 9.94 -1.15 9.47
N LEU A 114 9.21 -1.86 8.60
CA LEU A 114 9.72 -2.23 7.26
C LEU A 114 9.75 -1.03 6.30
N PHE A 115 8.78 -0.15 6.42
CA PHE A 115 8.67 1.05 5.58
C PHE A 115 8.97 2.31 6.40
N THR A 116 9.61 3.29 5.77
CA THR A 116 9.77 4.65 6.32
C THR A 116 8.51 5.46 6.11
N LYS A 117 8.00 5.44 4.88
CA LYS A 117 6.75 6.09 4.48
C LYS A 117 5.84 5.12 3.73
N ALA A 118 4.54 5.26 3.90
CA ALA A 118 3.56 4.48 3.13
C ALA A 118 2.35 5.31 2.72
N VAL A 119 1.94 5.13 1.47
CA VAL A 119 0.73 5.72 0.89
C VAL A 119 -0.30 4.63 0.66
N LEU A 120 -1.41 4.71 1.35
CA LEU A 120 -2.54 3.80 1.25
C LEU A 120 -3.69 4.50 0.52
N MET A 121 -3.81 4.27 -0.79
CA MET A 121 -4.88 4.86 -1.60
C MET A 121 -6.12 3.97 -1.55
N HIS A 122 -7.23 4.50 -1.03
CA HIS A 122 -8.51 3.81 -0.88
C HIS A 122 -8.39 2.43 -0.21
N PRO A 123 -7.77 2.34 0.99
CA PRO A 123 -7.64 1.07 1.71
C PRO A 123 -9.00 0.60 2.24
N TYR A 124 -9.18 -0.72 2.31
CA TYR A 124 -10.29 -1.32 3.02
C TYR A 124 -9.79 -2.43 3.94
N ILE A 125 -9.79 -2.17 5.24
CA ILE A 125 -9.34 -3.10 6.30
C ILE A 125 -10.56 -3.43 7.17
N PRO A 126 -11.34 -4.48 6.83
CA PRO A 126 -12.58 -4.82 7.52
C PRO A 126 -12.37 -5.62 8.83
N TRP A 127 -11.20 -5.48 9.45
CA TRP A 127 -10.89 -6.07 10.76
C TRP A 127 -10.08 -5.08 11.59
N THR A 128 -10.02 -5.31 12.91
CA THR A 128 -9.13 -4.54 13.79
C THR A 128 -7.79 -5.27 13.89
N PRO A 129 -6.66 -4.68 13.44
CA PRO A 129 -5.34 -5.29 13.61
C PRO A 129 -4.96 -5.39 15.10
N ALA A 130 -4.05 -6.33 15.42
CA ALA A 130 -3.48 -6.40 16.75
C ALA A 130 -2.72 -5.10 17.09
N PRO A 131 -2.77 -4.62 18.34
CA PRO A 131 -2.02 -3.42 18.74
C PRO A 131 -0.52 -3.63 18.55
N GLU A 132 0.13 -2.72 17.80
CA GLU A 132 1.58 -2.75 17.54
C GLU A 132 2.06 -1.32 17.27
N ALA A 133 3.22 -0.96 17.80
CA ALA A 133 3.82 0.35 17.57
C ALA A 133 4.37 0.43 16.13
N VAL A 134 3.70 1.19 15.27
CA VAL A 134 4.08 1.42 13.87
C VAL A 134 4.90 2.70 13.75
N THR A 135 6.12 2.60 13.24
CA THR A 135 7.02 3.76 13.05
C THR A 135 6.95 4.37 11.65
N THR A 136 6.27 3.70 10.72
CA THR A 136 6.04 4.18 9.35
C THR A 136 5.19 5.45 9.36
N GLU A 137 5.59 6.50 8.65
CA GLU A 137 4.71 7.64 8.36
C GLU A 137 3.66 7.22 7.33
N ILE A 138 2.39 7.49 7.59
CA ILE A 138 1.27 7.01 6.78
C ILE A 138 0.51 8.17 6.16
N LEU A 139 0.29 8.11 4.85
CA LEU A 139 -0.75 8.88 4.16
C LEU A 139 -1.87 7.93 3.74
N ILE A 140 -3.10 8.22 4.13
CA ILE A 140 -4.31 7.56 3.62
C ILE A 140 -5.02 8.53 2.70
N THR A 141 -5.44 8.09 1.51
CA THR A 141 -6.36 8.83 0.67
C THR A 141 -7.67 8.07 0.51
N ALA A 142 -8.79 8.77 0.47
CA ALA A 142 -10.12 8.15 0.45
C ALA A 142 -11.18 9.04 -0.19
N GLY A 143 -12.15 8.42 -0.86
CA GLY A 143 -13.33 9.09 -1.39
C GLY A 143 -14.46 9.15 -0.35
N GLU A 144 -15.10 10.32 -0.22
CA GLU A 144 -16.24 10.52 0.70
C GLU A 144 -17.46 9.69 0.31
N ARG A 145 -17.56 9.28 -0.95
CA ARG A 145 -18.66 8.49 -1.53
C ARG A 145 -18.18 7.19 -2.15
N ASP A 146 -17.10 6.63 -1.62
CA ASP A 146 -16.52 5.38 -2.12
C ASP A 146 -17.46 4.18 -1.80
N PRO A 147 -18.04 3.52 -2.82
CA PRO A 147 -18.95 2.41 -2.61
C PRO A 147 -18.22 1.08 -2.34
N ILE A 148 -16.91 1.01 -2.57
CA ILE A 148 -16.08 -0.18 -2.43
C ILE A 148 -15.37 -0.16 -1.07
N CYS A 149 -14.81 0.98 -0.69
CA CYS A 149 -14.12 1.21 0.58
C CYS A 149 -14.91 2.22 1.41
N PRO A 150 -15.89 1.76 2.21
CA PRO A 150 -16.77 2.65 2.94
C PRO A 150 -15.99 3.66 3.81
N PRO A 151 -16.36 4.95 3.81
CA PRO A 151 -15.64 5.98 4.56
C PRO A 151 -15.46 5.67 6.05
N GLN A 152 -16.40 4.93 6.65
CA GLN A 152 -16.27 4.52 8.06
C GLN A 152 -15.07 3.60 8.28
N ALA A 153 -14.83 2.65 7.37
CA ALA A 153 -13.67 1.74 7.48
C ALA A 153 -12.34 2.50 7.40
N THR A 154 -12.27 3.55 6.57
CA THR A 154 -11.10 4.43 6.52
C THR A 154 -10.92 5.21 7.82
N ARG A 155 -12.00 5.73 8.41
CA ARG A 155 -11.94 6.41 9.73
C ARG A 155 -11.49 5.45 10.84
N ASP A 156 -11.96 4.20 10.82
CA ASP A 156 -11.58 3.19 11.80
C ASP A 156 -10.09 2.85 11.67
N LEU A 157 -9.57 2.77 10.45
CA LEU A 157 -8.15 2.55 10.19
C LEU A 157 -7.28 3.74 10.62
N ASP A 158 -7.68 4.98 10.30
CA ASP A 158 -7.01 6.21 10.75
C ASP A 158 -6.96 6.26 12.28
N ASN A 159 -8.08 6.03 12.95
CA ASN A 159 -8.17 5.99 14.40
C ASN A 159 -7.27 4.90 15.00
N TRP A 160 -7.22 3.73 14.38
CA TRP A 160 -6.34 2.66 14.82
C TRP A 160 -4.87 3.09 14.76
N PHE A 161 -4.40 3.64 13.63
CA PHE A 161 -3.01 4.13 13.53
C PHE A 161 -2.69 5.20 14.57
N ARG A 162 -3.59 6.18 14.78
CA ARG A 162 -3.42 7.22 15.81
C ARG A 162 -3.33 6.65 17.21
N ALA A 163 -4.14 5.63 17.51
CA ALA A 163 -4.11 4.96 18.81
C ALA A 163 -2.79 4.20 19.07
N GLN A 164 -2.07 3.81 18.00
CA GLN A 164 -0.72 3.23 18.09
C GLN A 164 0.39 4.30 18.16
N GLY A 165 0.05 5.60 18.12
CA GLY A 165 1.02 6.68 18.06
C GLY A 165 1.68 6.86 16.70
N THR A 166 1.14 6.26 15.65
CA THR A 166 1.64 6.34 14.27
C THR A 166 1.41 7.74 13.70
N PRO A 167 2.41 8.38 13.07
CA PRO A 167 2.20 9.57 12.27
C PRO A 167 1.30 9.24 11.06
N VAL A 168 0.05 9.68 11.10
CA VAL A 168 -0.92 9.43 10.02
C VAL A 168 -1.62 10.70 9.61
N GLU A 169 -1.70 10.92 8.29
CA GLU A 169 -2.50 11.95 7.62
C GLU A 169 -3.56 11.26 6.77
N THR A 170 -4.78 11.78 6.77
CA THR A 170 -5.87 11.27 5.91
C THR A 170 -6.44 12.40 5.08
N VAL A 171 -6.38 12.23 3.76
CA VAL A 171 -6.91 13.16 2.76
C VAL A 171 -8.20 12.60 2.20
N TRP A 172 -9.26 13.39 2.29
CA TRP A 172 -10.59 13.07 1.79
C TRP A 172 -10.89 13.83 0.52
N GLU A 173 -11.36 13.12 -0.50
CA GLU A 173 -11.83 13.68 -1.74
C GLU A 173 -13.35 13.48 -1.91
N PRO A 174 -14.08 14.41 -2.53
CA PRO A 174 -15.52 14.29 -2.68
C PRO A 174 -15.99 13.21 -3.66
N GLY A 175 -15.05 12.42 -4.22
CA GLY A 175 -15.26 11.35 -5.19
C GLY A 175 -15.65 10.00 -4.60
N GLY A 176 -15.55 8.97 -5.44
CA GLY A 176 -15.74 7.55 -5.10
C GLY A 176 -14.41 6.80 -4.95
N HIS A 177 -14.26 5.70 -5.70
CA HIS A 177 -13.07 4.83 -5.65
C HIS A 177 -11.98 5.24 -6.64
N GLU A 178 -12.21 6.24 -7.47
CA GLU A 178 -11.25 6.76 -8.44
C GLU A 178 -10.17 7.63 -7.77
N ILE A 179 -8.95 7.56 -8.29
CA ILE A 179 -7.85 8.42 -7.82
C ILE A 179 -7.98 9.80 -8.46
N SER A 180 -8.10 10.83 -7.62
CA SER A 180 -8.25 12.22 -8.04
C SER A 180 -6.89 12.93 -8.26
N ARG A 181 -6.94 14.10 -8.90
CA ARG A 181 -5.76 14.98 -8.98
C ARG A 181 -5.37 15.55 -7.61
N GLY A 182 -6.36 15.76 -6.74
CA GLY A 182 -6.14 16.22 -5.36
C GLY A 182 -5.31 15.21 -4.59
N GLU A 183 -5.65 13.92 -4.70
CA GLU A 183 -4.88 12.85 -4.07
C GLU A 183 -3.44 12.79 -4.59
N ILE A 184 -3.23 12.85 -5.91
CA ILE A 184 -1.87 12.86 -6.49
C ILE A 184 -1.05 14.04 -5.95
N SER A 185 -1.66 15.22 -5.80
CA SER A 185 -1.00 16.40 -5.23
C SER A 185 -0.63 16.19 -3.75
N ALA A 186 -1.53 15.60 -2.96
CA ALA A 186 -1.27 15.27 -1.56
C ALA A 186 -0.14 14.23 -1.42
N ILE A 187 -0.15 13.20 -2.26
CA ILE A 187 0.92 12.18 -2.30
C ILE A 187 2.27 12.82 -2.65
N ALA A 188 2.29 13.71 -3.65
CA ALA A 188 3.51 14.42 -4.03
C ALA A 188 4.06 15.30 -2.90
N GLN A 189 3.19 15.89 -2.09
CA GLN A 189 3.58 16.68 -0.92
C GLN A 189 4.11 15.79 0.21
N PHE A 190 3.44 14.68 0.49
CA PHE A 190 3.81 13.74 1.55
C PHE A 190 5.16 13.05 1.30
N LEU A 191 5.48 12.73 0.04
CA LEU A 191 6.70 12.02 -0.34
C LEU A 191 7.95 12.94 -0.47
N ARG A 192 7.80 14.25 -0.35
CA ARG A 192 8.94 15.20 -0.29
C ARG A 192 9.67 15.07 1.04
#